data_126bc6e99dd4055f3a6ffd78671c9f34
#
_entry.id   126bc6e99dd4055f3a6ffd78671c9f34
#
_cell.length_a   1.000
_cell.length_b   1.000
_cell.length_c   1.000
_cell.angle_alpha   90.00
_cell.angle_beta   90.00
_cell.angle_gamma   90.00
#
_symmetry.space_group_name_H-M   'P 1'
#
loop_
_entity.id
_entity.type
_entity.pdbx_description
1 polymer ?
#
loop_
_entity_poly.entity_id
_entity_poly.type
_entity_poly.pdbx_seq_one_letter_code
_entity_poly.pdbx_strand_id
1 'polypeptide(L)'
;MNSQRFALLSVLAVVMSLVACSREEAPAESQAAAEINMDLATRAGAPLFDGMGNHNHPITTSDPDSQRYFNQGLVIDFAFNHAESARSFRAAQALDPECAMCFWGEALALGPNINVTSNGKVVMSDDERTTAFAAIQRAVALKENATEAERDYIDALATRYDGDPSTEREPLDHAYVNAMRELHHKYPDDDDAASLFAESMMNTMPWDYWVDPSNPKPLTQEVLTALETVLERNPEHALAIHLYIHAVEASSQPGRAEAPADTLRALVPGAGHLVHMPSHIYWRVGRYADASEANVLAAGVDEAYIAACNAQGFYPAAYYPHNIHFLWAASSMEGRSAIAIEAARKVAANVRLEMIEEFPGVEFFNTIPLLALTQFGRWDEVLAEPAPPANLEYSTAIWHYVRATAYANQGNLDAARAEHAKLVPLRDATDVTFLDSIYYPATMLLTIADALAQGEIAMAEDKYDEAIGHFRLAVSTQDELPYTEPPFWYYPTRHTLGKALLTAGYAAGAEDVYRADLEQYPRNGWALYGLIRSLETQGKDASEIQERFDKIWAQADVTLTASRF
;
A
#
# COMPACT_ATOMS: atom_id res chain seq x y z
N MET A 1 4.91 87.33 5.57
CA MET A 1 6.26 87.29 4.89
C MET A 1 6.48 85.92 4.33
N ASN A 2 6.63 85.89 3.03
CA ASN A 2 6.79 84.81 2.09
C ASN A 2 7.78 83.72 2.47
N SER A 3 7.48 82.46 2.08
CA SER A 3 8.30 81.72 1.14
C SER A 3 7.59 80.42 0.71
N GLN A 4 7.34 80.38 -0.59
CA GLN A 4 6.92 79.23 -1.38
C GLN A 4 8.04 78.17 -1.40
N ARG A 5 7.69 76.87 -1.28
CA ARG A 5 8.49 75.74 -1.80
C ARG A 5 7.67 74.87 -2.72
N PHE A 6 8.09 74.83 -3.94
CA PHE A 6 7.63 73.93 -5.01
C PHE A 6 7.86 72.46 -4.64
N ALA A 7 6.84 71.62 -4.77
CA ALA A 7 6.97 70.18 -4.77
C ALA A 7 6.81 69.67 -6.22
N LEU A 8 7.88 69.05 -6.73
CA LEU A 8 7.86 68.30 -7.99
C LEU A 8 7.04 67.01 -7.79
N LEU A 9 5.98 66.86 -8.55
CA LEU A 9 5.30 65.57 -8.76
C LEU A 9 6.05 64.79 -9.86
N SER A 10 6.68 63.69 -9.49
CA SER A 10 7.16 62.68 -10.42
C SER A 10 6.04 61.71 -10.71
N VAL A 11 5.47 61.74 -11.89
CA VAL A 11 4.51 60.77 -12.39
C VAL A 11 5.27 59.52 -12.81
N LEU A 12 5.14 58.43 -12.03
CA LEU A 12 5.63 57.12 -12.38
C LEU A 12 4.53 56.39 -13.17
N ALA A 13 4.66 56.30 -14.48
CA ALA A 13 3.77 55.51 -15.32
C ALA A 13 4.10 54.03 -15.14
N VAL A 14 3.26 53.30 -14.42
CA VAL A 14 3.27 51.82 -14.37
C VAL A 14 2.62 51.31 -15.65
N VAL A 15 3.42 50.79 -16.55
CA VAL A 15 2.96 50.05 -17.72
C VAL A 15 2.55 48.67 -17.21
N MET A 16 1.24 48.44 -17.00
CA MET A 16 0.67 47.10 -16.83
C MET A 16 0.72 46.38 -18.18
N SER A 17 1.70 45.52 -18.36
CA SER A 17 1.67 44.51 -19.42
C SER A 17 0.59 43.50 -19.10
N LEU A 18 -0.58 43.62 -19.73
CA LEU A 18 -1.57 42.56 -19.80
C LEU A 18 -0.97 41.40 -20.60
N VAL A 19 -0.45 40.40 -19.89
CA VAL A 19 -0.23 39.09 -20.46
C VAL A 19 -1.60 38.46 -20.62
N ALA A 20 -2.18 38.60 -21.82
CA ALA A 20 -3.30 37.79 -22.23
C ALA A 20 -2.81 36.32 -22.28
N CYS A 21 -3.18 35.51 -21.30
CA CYS A 21 -3.15 34.06 -21.47
C CYS A 21 -4.10 33.72 -22.62
N SER A 22 -3.54 33.61 -23.84
CA SER A 22 -4.21 32.90 -24.90
C SER A 22 -4.38 31.45 -24.43
N ARG A 23 -5.60 31.06 -24.07
CA ARG A 23 -5.98 29.66 -24.07
C ARG A 23 -5.71 29.17 -25.48
N GLU A 24 -4.67 28.37 -25.67
CA GLU A 24 -4.54 27.57 -26.87
C GLU A 24 -5.78 26.67 -26.92
N GLU A 25 -6.65 26.91 -27.89
CA GLU A 25 -7.73 25.98 -28.17
C GLU A 25 -7.09 24.65 -28.55
N ALA A 26 -7.50 23.56 -27.86
CA ALA A 26 -7.06 22.22 -28.19
C ALA A 26 -7.32 21.93 -29.68
N PRO A 27 -6.47 21.16 -30.36
CA PRO A 27 -6.69 20.79 -31.76
C PRO A 27 -8.09 20.23 -31.99
N ALA A 28 -8.70 20.56 -33.14
CA ALA A 28 -10.08 20.17 -33.46
C ALA A 28 -10.34 18.65 -33.36
N GLU A 29 -9.32 17.81 -33.63
CA GLU A 29 -9.38 16.36 -33.45
C GLU A 29 -9.49 15.97 -31.97
N SER A 30 -8.82 16.68 -31.06
CA SER A 30 -8.90 16.47 -29.62
C SER A 30 -10.27 16.89 -29.06
N GLN A 31 -10.87 17.95 -29.55
CA GLN A 31 -12.21 18.39 -29.15
C GLN A 31 -13.30 17.42 -29.64
N ALA A 32 -13.20 16.93 -30.88
CA ALA A 32 -14.11 15.93 -31.42
C ALA A 32 -14.02 14.58 -30.66
N ALA A 33 -12.82 14.16 -30.31
CA ALA A 33 -12.62 12.95 -29.49
C ALA A 33 -13.22 13.09 -28.08
N ALA A 34 -13.08 14.25 -27.45
CA ALA A 34 -13.66 14.55 -26.13
C ALA A 34 -15.21 14.58 -26.18
N GLU A 35 -15.80 15.11 -27.26
CA GLU A 35 -17.25 15.12 -27.46
C GLU A 35 -17.81 13.70 -27.69
N ILE A 36 -17.13 12.87 -28.50
CA ILE A 36 -17.49 11.45 -28.72
C ILE A 36 -17.43 10.66 -27.41
N ASN A 37 -16.39 10.85 -26.60
CA ASN A 37 -16.26 10.19 -25.31
C ASN A 37 -17.34 10.61 -24.30
N MET A 38 -17.79 11.86 -24.33
CA MET A 38 -18.85 12.35 -23.46
C MET A 38 -20.23 11.80 -23.86
N ASP A 39 -20.52 11.65 -25.15
CA ASP A 39 -21.75 11.00 -25.64
C ASP A 39 -21.74 9.50 -25.25
N LEU A 40 -20.63 8.81 -25.45
CA LEU A 40 -20.48 7.41 -25.08
C LEU A 40 -20.66 7.20 -23.58
N ALA A 41 -20.01 8.02 -22.74
CA ALA A 41 -20.15 7.97 -21.28
C ALA A 41 -21.59 8.20 -20.82
N THR A 42 -22.33 9.06 -21.52
CA THR A 42 -23.75 9.30 -21.24
C THR A 42 -24.63 8.08 -21.58
N ARG A 43 -24.37 7.42 -22.71
CA ARG A 43 -25.09 6.21 -23.12
C ARG A 43 -24.78 5.01 -22.22
N ALA A 44 -23.50 4.86 -21.83
CA ALA A 44 -23.01 3.75 -21.03
C ALA A 44 -23.21 3.95 -19.51
N GLY A 45 -23.39 5.19 -19.05
CA GLY A 45 -23.52 5.53 -17.63
C GLY A 45 -22.19 5.55 -16.87
N ALA A 46 -21.04 5.44 -17.57
CA ALA A 46 -19.71 5.48 -16.98
C ALA A 46 -18.68 6.04 -17.99
N PRO A 47 -17.58 6.69 -17.55
CA PRO A 47 -16.51 7.12 -18.45
C PRO A 47 -15.64 5.94 -18.89
N LEU A 48 -14.95 6.11 -20.04
CA LEU A 48 -13.74 5.37 -20.35
C LEU A 48 -12.54 6.17 -19.86
N PHE A 49 -11.62 5.50 -19.19
CA PHE A 49 -10.39 6.10 -18.65
C PHE A 49 -9.23 5.94 -19.63
N ASP A 50 -8.37 6.96 -19.68
CA ASP A 50 -7.10 6.88 -20.39
C ASP A 50 -6.07 6.11 -19.54
N GLY A 51 -5.08 5.53 -20.22
CA GLY A 51 -3.96 4.86 -19.54
C GLY A 51 -4.28 3.47 -18.98
N MET A 52 -5.35 2.83 -19.43
CA MET A 52 -5.71 1.46 -19.01
C MET A 52 -4.87 0.36 -19.70
N GLY A 53 -3.77 0.71 -20.37
CA GLY A 53 -2.96 -0.26 -21.09
C GLY A 53 -3.64 -0.78 -22.35
N ASN A 54 -3.21 -1.98 -22.77
CA ASN A 54 -3.67 -2.61 -24.01
C ASN A 54 -4.24 -4.02 -23.81
N HIS A 55 -4.57 -4.38 -22.56
CA HIS A 55 -5.16 -5.69 -22.28
C HIS A 55 -6.46 -5.86 -23.06
N ASN A 56 -6.61 -7.02 -23.71
CA ASN A 56 -7.78 -7.33 -24.50
C ASN A 56 -8.18 -8.79 -24.31
N HIS A 57 -9.33 -9.01 -23.69
CA HIS A 57 -9.99 -10.30 -23.61
C HIS A 57 -11.22 -10.27 -24.54
N PRO A 58 -11.14 -10.91 -25.72
CA PRO A 58 -12.23 -10.88 -26.70
C PRO A 58 -13.50 -11.54 -26.15
N ILE A 59 -14.64 -10.85 -26.26
CA ILE A 59 -15.94 -11.38 -25.84
C ILE A 59 -16.95 -11.37 -26.99
N THR A 60 -17.98 -12.21 -26.90
CA THR A 60 -19.11 -12.18 -27.80
C THR A 60 -20.00 -11.01 -27.45
N THR A 61 -19.99 -9.98 -28.30
CA THR A 61 -20.82 -8.76 -28.18
C THR A 61 -21.19 -8.20 -29.54
N SER A 62 -22.34 -7.56 -29.63
CA SER A 62 -22.81 -6.86 -30.84
C SER A 62 -22.32 -5.40 -30.92
N ASP A 63 -21.79 -4.84 -29.82
CA ASP A 63 -21.35 -3.45 -29.72
C ASP A 63 -19.86 -3.37 -29.40
N PRO A 64 -19.02 -2.79 -30.28
CA PRO A 64 -17.58 -2.67 -30.04
C PRO A 64 -17.23 -1.80 -28.82
N ASP A 65 -18.08 -0.87 -28.41
CA ASP A 65 -17.88 -0.08 -27.20
C ASP A 65 -18.16 -0.90 -25.93
N SER A 66 -19.04 -1.89 -25.98
CA SER A 66 -19.22 -2.89 -24.93
C SER A 66 -17.92 -3.66 -24.68
N GLN A 67 -17.21 -4.07 -25.75
CA GLN A 67 -15.87 -4.70 -25.63
C GLN A 67 -14.86 -3.77 -24.92
N ARG A 68 -14.87 -2.49 -25.23
CA ARG A 68 -13.96 -1.51 -24.59
C ARG A 68 -14.21 -1.38 -23.10
N TYR A 69 -15.50 -1.26 -22.70
CA TYR A 69 -15.86 -1.21 -21.27
C TYR A 69 -15.58 -2.52 -20.56
N PHE A 70 -15.72 -3.66 -21.24
CA PHE A 70 -15.35 -4.96 -20.69
C PHE A 70 -13.85 -5.04 -20.40
N ASN A 71 -12.99 -4.66 -21.35
CA ASN A 71 -11.55 -4.63 -21.16
C ASN A 71 -11.14 -3.67 -20.04
N GLN A 72 -11.76 -2.48 -19.98
CA GLN A 72 -11.55 -1.56 -18.88
C GLN A 72 -11.96 -2.16 -17.53
N GLY A 73 -13.12 -2.84 -17.49
CA GLY A 73 -13.61 -3.53 -16.31
C GLY A 73 -12.59 -4.54 -15.77
N LEU A 74 -12.02 -5.38 -16.64
CA LEU A 74 -10.98 -6.35 -16.27
C LEU A 74 -9.72 -5.68 -15.74
N VAL A 75 -9.19 -4.67 -16.42
CA VAL A 75 -7.96 -3.98 -15.99
C VAL A 75 -8.14 -3.29 -14.65
N ILE A 76 -9.30 -2.69 -14.41
CA ILE A 76 -9.64 -2.05 -13.13
C ILE A 76 -9.88 -3.11 -12.04
N ASP A 77 -10.39 -4.30 -12.39
CA ASP A 77 -10.47 -5.45 -11.50
C ASP A 77 -9.08 -5.93 -11.08
N PHE A 78 -8.17 -6.08 -12.05
CA PHE A 78 -6.75 -6.39 -11.80
C PHE A 78 -6.05 -5.35 -10.91
N ALA A 79 -6.57 -4.13 -10.85
CA ALA A 79 -6.11 -3.06 -9.98
C ALA A 79 -6.86 -3.01 -8.62
N PHE A 80 -7.69 -3.99 -8.31
CA PHE A 80 -8.49 -4.08 -7.08
C PHE A 80 -9.44 -2.91 -6.83
N ASN A 81 -9.77 -2.12 -7.88
CA ASN A 81 -10.81 -1.12 -7.79
C ASN A 81 -12.17 -1.71 -8.22
N HIS A 82 -12.63 -2.66 -7.44
CA HIS A 82 -13.78 -3.52 -7.75
C HIS A 82 -15.09 -2.73 -7.99
N ALA A 83 -15.31 -1.62 -7.25
CA ALA A 83 -16.51 -0.78 -7.44
C ALA A 83 -16.53 -0.13 -8.84
N GLU A 84 -15.39 0.37 -9.30
CA GLU A 84 -15.28 0.97 -10.64
C GLU A 84 -15.26 -0.10 -11.75
N SER A 85 -14.66 -1.27 -11.47
CA SER A 85 -14.71 -2.44 -12.34
C SER A 85 -16.15 -2.87 -12.58
N ALA A 86 -16.95 -3.09 -11.53
CA ALA A 86 -18.37 -3.42 -11.63
C ALA A 86 -19.15 -2.34 -12.40
N ARG A 87 -18.83 -1.04 -12.20
CA ARG A 87 -19.45 0.05 -12.96
C ARG A 87 -19.11 -0.03 -14.44
N SER A 88 -17.88 -0.38 -14.80
CA SER A 88 -17.43 -0.57 -16.18
C SER A 88 -18.16 -1.74 -16.85
N PHE A 89 -18.33 -2.87 -16.15
CA PHE A 89 -19.11 -4.01 -16.67
C PHE A 89 -20.59 -3.67 -16.84
N ARG A 90 -21.20 -2.91 -15.92
CA ARG A 90 -22.58 -2.40 -16.08
C ARG A 90 -22.71 -1.47 -17.27
N ALA A 91 -21.69 -0.67 -17.57
CA ALA A 91 -21.64 0.15 -18.78
C ALA A 91 -21.61 -0.72 -20.05
N ALA A 92 -20.83 -1.80 -20.05
CA ALA A 92 -20.84 -2.77 -21.13
C ALA A 92 -22.22 -3.42 -21.32
N GLN A 93 -22.90 -3.81 -20.22
CA GLN A 93 -24.26 -4.36 -20.24
C GLN A 93 -25.30 -3.36 -20.78
N ALA A 94 -25.14 -2.06 -20.47
CA ALA A 94 -26.06 -1.02 -20.95
C ALA A 94 -25.97 -0.85 -22.48
N LEU A 95 -24.79 -1.06 -23.06
CA LEU A 95 -24.56 -0.99 -24.50
C LEU A 95 -24.97 -2.29 -25.23
N ASP A 96 -24.76 -3.44 -24.62
CA ASP A 96 -25.17 -4.75 -25.12
C ASP A 96 -25.81 -5.63 -24.01
N PRO A 97 -27.14 -5.55 -23.82
CA PRO A 97 -27.85 -6.33 -22.80
C PRO A 97 -27.86 -7.86 -23.02
N GLU A 98 -27.43 -8.32 -24.20
CA GLU A 98 -27.34 -9.76 -24.53
C GLU A 98 -25.90 -10.30 -24.37
N CYS A 99 -24.94 -9.46 -23.97
CA CYS A 99 -23.56 -9.82 -23.72
C CYS A 99 -23.44 -10.62 -22.41
N ALA A 100 -23.33 -11.95 -22.49
CA ALA A 100 -23.23 -12.83 -21.33
C ALA A 100 -21.98 -12.54 -20.48
N MET A 101 -20.81 -12.32 -21.11
CA MET A 101 -19.56 -12.02 -20.42
C MET A 101 -19.58 -10.69 -19.68
N CYS A 102 -20.38 -9.72 -20.12
CA CYS A 102 -20.52 -8.45 -19.41
C CYS A 102 -21.15 -8.62 -18.01
N PHE A 103 -22.09 -9.56 -17.86
CA PHE A 103 -22.65 -9.95 -16.57
C PHE A 103 -21.72 -10.84 -15.76
N TRP A 104 -20.95 -11.71 -16.43
CA TRP A 104 -19.88 -12.48 -15.80
C TRP A 104 -18.85 -11.55 -15.16
N GLY A 105 -18.41 -10.50 -15.86
CA GLY A 105 -17.44 -9.53 -15.35
C GLY A 105 -17.94 -8.79 -14.10
N GLU A 106 -19.21 -8.37 -14.09
CA GLU A 106 -19.80 -7.76 -12.90
C GLU A 106 -19.80 -8.72 -11.70
N ALA A 107 -20.14 -10.01 -11.93
CA ALA A 107 -20.10 -11.01 -10.89
C ALA A 107 -18.67 -11.29 -10.40
N LEU A 108 -17.67 -11.26 -11.30
CA LEU A 108 -16.25 -11.39 -10.93
C LEU A 108 -15.82 -10.24 -10.03
N ALA A 109 -16.06 -9.00 -10.46
CA ALA A 109 -15.66 -7.79 -9.75
C ALA A 109 -16.30 -7.65 -8.35
N LEU A 110 -17.50 -8.15 -8.15
CA LEU A 110 -18.18 -8.16 -6.86
C LEU A 110 -17.78 -9.35 -5.97
N GLY A 111 -16.91 -10.24 -6.46
CA GLY A 111 -16.45 -11.41 -5.74
C GLY A 111 -15.38 -11.11 -4.68
N PRO A 112 -15.06 -12.11 -3.84
CA PRO A 112 -13.92 -12.02 -2.93
C PRO A 112 -12.61 -11.84 -3.68
N ASN A 113 -11.66 -11.15 -3.05
CA ASN A 113 -10.27 -11.02 -3.46
C ASN A 113 -9.37 -11.16 -2.22
N ILE A 114 -8.06 -11.07 -2.36
CA ILE A 114 -7.13 -11.27 -1.24
C ILE A 114 -7.27 -10.22 -0.12
N ASN A 115 -7.92 -9.08 -0.36
CA ASN A 115 -8.13 -8.03 0.64
C ASN A 115 -9.57 -8.02 1.17
N VAL A 116 -10.54 -8.50 0.38
CA VAL A 116 -11.96 -8.62 0.77
C VAL A 116 -12.35 -10.09 0.65
N THR A 117 -12.23 -10.81 1.74
CA THR A 117 -12.34 -12.27 1.78
C THR A 117 -13.60 -12.74 2.49
N SER A 118 -13.81 -14.04 2.47
CA SER A 118 -14.92 -14.69 3.19
C SER A 118 -14.74 -14.69 4.71
N ASN A 119 -13.50 -14.64 5.20
CA ASN A 119 -13.16 -14.74 6.63
C ASN A 119 -11.96 -13.87 7.02
N GLY A 120 -11.61 -12.87 6.21
CA GLY A 120 -10.44 -12.02 6.38
C GLY A 120 -10.74 -10.70 7.09
N LYS A 121 -9.86 -9.72 6.83
CA LYS A 121 -9.90 -8.38 7.42
C LYS A 121 -11.16 -7.59 7.02
N VAL A 122 -11.64 -7.79 5.80
CA VAL A 122 -12.88 -7.21 5.27
C VAL A 122 -13.68 -8.33 4.61
N VAL A 123 -14.97 -8.40 4.90
CA VAL A 123 -15.87 -9.44 4.40
C VAL A 123 -16.86 -8.82 3.43
N MET A 124 -17.17 -9.54 2.33
CA MET A 124 -18.24 -9.12 1.41
C MET A 124 -19.55 -8.86 2.15
N SER A 125 -20.23 -7.78 1.80
CA SER A 125 -21.58 -7.48 2.29
C SER A 125 -22.64 -8.42 1.69
N ASP A 126 -23.78 -8.56 2.36
CA ASP A 126 -24.92 -9.33 1.85
C ASP A 126 -25.44 -8.76 0.52
N ASP A 127 -25.37 -7.44 0.34
CA ASP A 127 -25.77 -6.76 -0.90
C ASP A 127 -24.81 -7.10 -2.06
N GLU A 128 -23.51 -7.16 -1.82
CA GLU A 128 -22.53 -7.58 -2.84
C GLU A 128 -22.75 -9.06 -3.21
N ARG A 129 -22.98 -9.92 -2.25
CA ARG A 129 -23.27 -11.36 -2.46
C ARG A 129 -24.49 -11.57 -3.34
N THR A 130 -25.60 -10.89 -3.01
CA THR A 130 -26.86 -11.01 -3.75
C THR A 130 -26.76 -10.41 -5.14
N THR A 131 -26.05 -9.29 -5.30
CA THR A 131 -25.83 -8.62 -6.59
C THR A 131 -24.93 -9.48 -7.49
N ALA A 132 -23.83 -10.01 -6.98
CA ALA A 132 -22.94 -10.92 -7.71
C ALA A 132 -23.70 -12.17 -8.19
N PHE A 133 -24.53 -12.77 -7.31
CA PHE A 133 -25.36 -13.91 -7.70
C PHE A 133 -26.35 -13.54 -8.81
N ALA A 134 -27.05 -12.43 -8.70
CA ALA A 134 -27.99 -11.98 -9.74
C ALA A 134 -27.29 -11.76 -11.09
N ALA A 135 -26.08 -11.17 -11.08
CA ALA A 135 -25.28 -10.96 -12.27
C ALA A 135 -24.87 -12.29 -12.93
N ILE A 136 -24.31 -13.25 -12.15
CA ILE A 136 -23.91 -14.53 -12.71
C ILE A 136 -25.11 -15.34 -13.22
N GLN A 137 -26.27 -15.28 -12.56
CA GLN A 137 -27.48 -15.92 -13.05
C GLN A 137 -27.96 -15.33 -14.39
N ARG A 138 -27.76 -14.02 -14.59
CA ARG A 138 -28.03 -13.39 -15.89
C ARG A 138 -27.05 -13.86 -16.96
N ALA A 139 -25.76 -13.98 -16.65
CA ALA A 139 -24.76 -14.55 -17.55
C ALA A 139 -25.13 -15.99 -17.96
N VAL A 140 -25.50 -16.83 -16.98
CA VAL A 140 -25.95 -18.21 -17.22
C VAL A 140 -27.18 -18.25 -18.15
N ALA A 141 -28.14 -17.35 -17.95
CA ALA A 141 -29.33 -17.28 -18.80
C ALA A 141 -29.02 -16.86 -20.26
N LEU A 142 -27.92 -16.14 -20.48
CA LEU A 142 -27.48 -15.64 -21.79
C LEU A 142 -26.40 -16.53 -22.44
N LYS A 143 -25.86 -17.51 -21.77
CA LYS A 143 -24.66 -18.26 -22.19
C LYS A 143 -24.80 -18.98 -23.54
N GLU A 144 -26.01 -19.26 -23.99
CA GLU A 144 -26.23 -19.86 -25.33
C GLU A 144 -25.79 -18.91 -26.47
N ASN A 145 -25.70 -17.60 -26.20
CA ASN A 145 -25.19 -16.62 -27.15
C ASN A 145 -23.66 -16.53 -27.17
N ALA A 146 -22.98 -17.22 -26.24
CA ALA A 146 -21.54 -17.14 -26.01
C ALA A 146 -20.79 -18.30 -26.70
N THR A 147 -19.48 -18.13 -26.89
CA THR A 147 -18.57 -19.20 -27.35
C THR A 147 -18.47 -20.33 -26.32
N GLU A 148 -17.87 -21.46 -26.70
CA GLU A 148 -17.63 -22.56 -25.75
C GLU A 148 -16.73 -22.11 -24.58
N ALA A 149 -15.65 -21.38 -24.85
CA ALA A 149 -14.75 -20.88 -23.81
C ALA A 149 -15.47 -19.93 -22.85
N GLU A 150 -16.23 -18.97 -23.37
CA GLU A 150 -17.01 -18.05 -22.53
C GLU A 150 -18.06 -18.77 -21.65
N ARG A 151 -18.71 -19.82 -22.20
CA ARG A 151 -19.61 -20.66 -21.38
C ARG A 151 -18.90 -21.34 -20.24
N ASP A 152 -17.70 -21.84 -20.47
CA ASP A 152 -16.91 -22.50 -19.43
C ASP A 152 -16.46 -21.49 -18.34
N TYR A 153 -16.09 -20.25 -18.71
CA TYR A 153 -15.83 -19.17 -17.75
C TYR A 153 -17.07 -18.85 -16.90
N ILE A 154 -18.24 -18.74 -17.55
CA ILE A 154 -19.51 -18.47 -16.84
C ILE A 154 -19.86 -19.61 -15.89
N ASP A 155 -19.75 -20.87 -16.34
CA ASP A 155 -20.06 -22.03 -15.53
C ASP A 155 -19.07 -22.18 -14.35
N ALA A 156 -17.79 -21.86 -14.56
CA ALA A 156 -16.80 -21.86 -13.49
C ALA A 156 -17.14 -20.81 -12.40
N LEU A 157 -17.39 -19.56 -12.78
CA LEU A 157 -17.69 -18.51 -11.82
C LEU A 157 -19.04 -18.74 -11.12
N ALA A 158 -20.02 -19.37 -11.79
CA ALA A 158 -21.31 -19.69 -11.18
C ALA A 158 -21.19 -20.61 -9.95
N THR A 159 -20.11 -21.41 -9.84
CA THR A 159 -19.86 -22.25 -8.67
C THR A 159 -19.53 -21.46 -7.41
N ARG A 160 -19.16 -20.19 -7.54
CA ARG A 160 -18.77 -19.30 -6.44
C ARG A 160 -19.96 -18.71 -5.67
N TYR A 161 -21.18 -18.83 -6.21
CA TYR A 161 -22.38 -18.17 -5.68
C TYR A 161 -23.58 -19.11 -5.64
N ASP A 162 -24.36 -19.05 -4.53
CA ASP A 162 -25.57 -19.85 -4.35
C ASP A 162 -26.84 -19.02 -4.07
N GLY A 163 -26.68 -17.69 -3.95
CA GLY A 163 -27.77 -16.74 -3.72
C GLY A 163 -28.23 -16.61 -2.27
N ASP A 164 -27.67 -17.35 -1.35
CA ASP A 164 -27.94 -17.22 0.09
C ASP A 164 -26.78 -16.46 0.78
N PRO A 165 -26.99 -15.19 1.21
CA PRO A 165 -25.95 -14.43 1.88
C PRO A 165 -25.45 -15.05 3.20
N SER A 166 -26.24 -15.96 3.79
CA SER A 166 -25.87 -16.64 5.04
C SER A 166 -24.99 -17.87 4.84
N THR A 167 -24.82 -18.35 3.60
CA THR A 167 -23.93 -19.48 3.30
C THR A 167 -22.48 -19.14 3.60
N GLU A 168 -21.78 -20.05 4.29
CA GLU A 168 -20.33 -19.91 4.47
C GLU A 168 -19.62 -19.89 3.12
N ARG A 169 -18.69 -18.93 2.96
CA ARG A 169 -18.00 -18.70 1.70
C ARG A 169 -16.97 -19.79 1.36
N GLU A 170 -16.27 -20.32 2.36
CA GLU A 170 -15.15 -21.23 2.17
C GLU A 170 -15.45 -22.41 1.23
N PRO A 171 -16.59 -23.13 1.35
CA PRO A 171 -16.93 -24.20 0.41
C PRO A 171 -17.14 -23.69 -1.02
N LEU A 172 -17.74 -22.50 -1.19
CA LEU A 172 -17.98 -21.90 -2.50
C LEU A 172 -16.69 -21.42 -3.16
N ASP A 173 -15.78 -20.82 -2.38
CA ASP A 173 -14.47 -20.40 -2.88
C ASP A 173 -13.63 -21.61 -3.31
N HIS A 174 -13.65 -22.72 -2.57
CA HIS A 174 -13.02 -23.96 -2.99
C HIS A 174 -13.67 -24.62 -4.22
N ALA A 175 -14.99 -24.52 -4.37
CA ALA A 175 -15.68 -24.98 -5.57
C ALA A 175 -15.21 -24.19 -6.80
N TYR A 176 -15.07 -22.87 -6.64
CA TYR A 176 -14.55 -22.00 -7.69
C TYR A 176 -13.09 -22.33 -8.04
N VAL A 177 -12.20 -22.55 -7.06
CA VAL A 177 -10.82 -23.02 -7.32
C VAL A 177 -10.80 -24.28 -8.19
N ASN A 178 -11.65 -25.26 -7.85
CA ASN A 178 -11.70 -26.50 -8.62
C ASN A 178 -12.21 -26.29 -10.04
N ALA A 179 -13.24 -25.46 -10.22
CA ALA A 179 -13.77 -25.11 -11.53
C ALA A 179 -12.75 -24.35 -12.39
N MET A 180 -12.02 -23.39 -11.79
CA MET A 180 -10.96 -22.65 -12.48
C MET A 180 -9.75 -23.53 -12.83
N ARG A 181 -9.43 -24.53 -12.00
CA ARG A 181 -8.40 -25.53 -12.34
C ARG A 181 -8.77 -26.34 -13.58
N GLU A 182 -10.03 -26.80 -13.70
CA GLU A 182 -10.51 -27.50 -14.88
C GLU A 182 -10.51 -26.58 -16.12
N LEU A 183 -10.92 -25.32 -15.96
CA LEU A 183 -10.89 -24.31 -17.01
C LEU A 183 -9.44 -24.11 -17.53
N HIS A 184 -8.49 -23.85 -16.62
CA HIS A 184 -7.08 -23.70 -16.97
C HIS A 184 -6.51 -24.94 -17.66
N HIS A 185 -6.86 -26.16 -17.19
CA HIS A 185 -6.42 -27.40 -17.86
C HIS A 185 -7.01 -27.54 -19.26
N LYS A 186 -8.26 -27.08 -19.47
CA LYS A 186 -8.93 -27.14 -20.78
C LYS A 186 -8.35 -26.11 -21.77
N TYR A 187 -7.95 -24.94 -21.26
CA TYR A 187 -7.41 -23.83 -22.04
C TYR A 187 -6.00 -23.42 -21.53
N PRO A 188 -4.98 -24.28 -21.71
CA PRO A 188 -3.67 -24.06 -21.10
C PRO A 188 -2.90 -22.85 -21.66
N ASP A 189 -3.31 -22.36 -22.84
CA ASP A 189 -2.72 -21.18 -23.49
C ASP A 189 -3.48 -19.88 -23.19
N ASP A 190 -4.52 -19.93 -22.36
CA ASP A 190 -5.30 -18.76 -21.93
C ASP A 190 -4.67 -18.16 -20.67
N ASP A 191 -4.04 -16.97 -20.83
CA ASP A 191 -3.34 -16.26 -19.77
C ASP A 191 -4.28 -15.73 -18.68
N ASP A 192 -5.50 -15.30 -19.07
CA ASP A 192 -6.51 -14.85 -18.11
C ASP A 192 -7.03 -16.02 -17.29
N ALA A 193 -7.31 -17.18 -17.91
CA ALA A 193 -7.73 -18.38 -17.20
C ALA A 193 -6.69 -18.82 -16.16
N ALA A 194 -5.40 -18.84 -16.54
CA ALA A 194 -4.31 -19.20 -15.65
C ALA A 194 -4.14 -18.19 -14.49
N SER A 195 -4.25 -16.89 -14.79
CA SER A 195 -4.10 -15.85 -13.79
C SER A 195 -5.27 -15.81 -12.79
N LEU A 196 -6.52 -15.93 -13.28
CA LEU A 196 -7.72 -16.03 -12.43
C LEU A 196 -7.75 -17.35 -11.63
N PHE A 197 -7.21 -18.43 -12.16
CA PHE A 197 -7.00 -19.67 -11.40
C PHE A 197 -6.03 -19.44 -10.24
N ALA A 198 -4.90 -18.76 -10.47
CA ALA A 198 -3.96 -18.40 -9.42
C ALA A 198 -4.62 -17.51 -8.36
N GLU A 199 -5.37 -16.48 -8.78
CA GLU A 199 -6.12 -15.61 -7.89
C GLU A 199 -7.13 -16.39 -7.04
N SER A 200 -7.89 -17.29 -7.65
CA SER A 200 -8.88 -18.10 -6.92
C SER A 200 -8.26 -18.90 -5.77
N MET A 201 -7.06 -19.45 -5.95
CA MET A 201 -6.30 -20.13 -4.89
C MET A 201 -5.82 -19.14 -3.83
N MET A 202 -5.29 -17.99 -4.22
CA MET A 202 -4.81 -16.96 -3.30
C MET A 202 -5.94 -16.46 -2.40
N ASN A 203 -7.16 -16.37 -2.91
CA ASN A 203 -8.36 -15.96 -2.17
C ASN A 203 -8.78 -16.97 -1.08
N THR A 204 -8.37 -18.24 -1.17
CA THR A 204 -8.64 -19.24 -0.11
C THR A 204 -7.63 -19.21 1.05
N MET A 205 -6.51 -18.49 0.88
CA MET A 205 -5.44 -18.35 1.87
C MET A 205 -4.85 -16.92 1.85
N PRO A 206 -5.67 -15.87 1.99
CA PRO A 206 -5.25 -14.48 1.77
C PRO A 206 -4.12 -14.09 2.71
N TRP A 207 -2.99 -13.61 2.13
CA TRP A 207 -1.77 -13.20 2.81
C TRP A 207 -1.03 -14.31 3.57
N ASP A 208 -1.50 -15.55 3.52
CA ASP A 208 -0.97 -16.71 4.24
C ASP A 208 -0.39 -17.75 3.26
N TYR A 209 0.52 -17.29 2.38
CA TYR A 209 1.08 -18.10 1.30
C TYR A 209 2.29 -18.94 1.72
N TRP A 210 2.97 -18.58 2.79
CA TRP A 210 4.25 -19.16 3.21
C TRP A 210 4.15 -19.75 4.61
N VAL A 211 4.75 -20.92 4.85
CA VAL A 211 4.94 -21.48 6.20
C VAL A 211 6.00 -20.69 6.94
N ASP A 212 7.08 -20.37 6.23
CA ASP A 212 8.14 -19.44 6.56
C ASP A 212 8.69 -18.89 5.23
N PRO A 213 9.52 -17.83 5.22
CA PRO A 213 9.95 -17.17 3.97
C PRO A 213 10.63 -18.09 2.93
N SER A 214 11.10 -19.28 3.32
CA SER A 214 11.76 -20.23 2.44
C SER A 214 10.88 -21.43 2.05
N ASN A 215 9.75 -21.62 2.72
CA ASN A 215 8.89 -22.79 2.56
C ASN A 215 7.46 -22.38 2.15
N PRO A 216 7.11 -22.45 0.85
CA PRO A 216 5.76 -22.15 0.39
C PRO A 216 4.77 -23.21 0.85
N LYS A 217 3.52 -22.81 1.07
CA LYS A 217 2.40 -23.76 1.26
C LYS A 217 2.12 -24.52 -0.06
N PRO A 218 1.50 -25.69 -0.02
CA PRO A 218 1.26 -26.49 -1.23
C PRO A 218 0.53 -25.72 -2.34
N LEU A 219 -0.53 -24.99 -2.02
CA LEU A 219 -1.24 -24.15 -3.00
C LEU A 219 -0.39 -22.99 -3.53
N THR A 220 0.48 -22.44 -2.72
CA THR A 220 1.40 -21.37 -3.17
C THR A 220 2.33 -21.85 -4.28
N GLN A 221 2.79 -23.11 -4.21
CA GLN A 221 3.60 -23.67 -5.28
C GLN A 221 2.82 -23.78 -6.60
N GLU A 222 1.53 -24.12 -6.54
CA GLU A 222 0.65 -24.18 -7.71
C GLU A 222 0.38 -22.78 -8.27
N VAL A 223 0.13 -21.78 -7.39
CA VAL A 223 0.02 -20.35 -7.76
C VAL A 223 1.27 -19.88 -8.50
N LEU A 224 2.45 -20.10 -7.94
CA LEU A 224 3.72 -19.69 -8.55
C LEU A 224 3.91 -20.33 -9.91
N THR A 225 3.61 -21.64 -10.05
CA THR A 225 3.74 -22.35 -11.33
C THR A 225 2.82 -21.76 -12.39
N ALA A 226 1.56 -21.47 -12.06
CA ALA A 226 0.61 -20.89 -12.98
C ALA A 226 1.05 -19.51 -13.45
N LEU A 227 1.41 -18.61 -12.49
CA LEU A 227 1.81 -17.25 -12.81
C LEU A 227 3.14 -17.18 -13.57
N GLU A 228 4.14 -17.97 -13.19
CA GLU A 228 5.42 -18.01 -13.89
C GLU A 228 5.26 -18.53 -15.33
N THR A 229 4.38 -19.50 -15.56
CA THR A 229 4.05 -19.99 -16.91
C THR A 229 3.43 -18.88 -17.77
N VAL A 230 2.53 -18.07 -17.19
CA VAL A 230 1.98 -16.90 -17.90
C VAL A 230 3.09 -15.89 -18.20
N LEU A 231 3.90 -15.52 -17.21
CA LEU A 231 4.94 -14.49 -17.37
C LEU A 231 6.07 -14.89 -18.33
N GLU A 232 6.35 -16.18 -18.48
CA GLU A 232 7.32 -16.69 -19.48
C GLU A 232 6.86 -16.44 -20.93
N ARG A 233 5.56 -16.54 -21.22
CA ARG A 233 5.01 -16.34 -22.57
C ARG A 233 4.43 -14.95 -22.80
N ASN A 234 3.93 -14.28 -21.74
CA ASN A 234 3.34 -12.95 -21.77
C ASN A 234 3.84 -12.10 -20.57
N PRO A 235 5.04 -11.54 -20.65
CA PRO A 235 5.63 -10.78 -19.54
C PRO A 235 4.92 -9.46 -19.27
N GLU A 236 3.95 -9.05 -20.08
CA GLU A 236 3.15 -7.83 -19.92
C GLU A 236 1.71 -8.13 -19.42
N HIS A 237 1.44 -9.32 -18.90
CA HIS A 237 0.13 -9.65 -18.35
C HIS A 237 -0.07 -8.99 -16.97
N ALA A 238 -0.85 -7.92 -16.91
CA ALA A 238 -0.96 -7.07 -15.72
C ALA A 238 -1.42 -7.83 -14.47
N LEU A 239 -2.46 -8.69 -14.56
CA LEU A 239 -2.93 -9.49 -13.42
C LEU A 239 -1.86 -10.48 -12.96
N ALA A 240 -1.21 -11.19 -13.91
CA ALA A 240 -0.18 -12.16 -13.55
C ALA A 240 0.99 -11.51 -12.82
N ILE A 241 1.45 -10.31 -13.26
CA ILE A 241 2.50 -9.57 -12.57
C ILE A 241 2.04 -9.16 -11.18
N HIS A 242 0.84 -8.58 -11.06
CA HIS A 242 0.27 -8.11 -9.79
C HIS A 242 0.22 -9.25 -8.75
N LEU A 243 -0.40 -10.36 -9.11
CA LEU A 243 -0.51 -11.52 -8.23
C LEU A 243 0.85 -12.17 -7.92
N TYR A 244 1.77 -12.17 -8.89
CA TYR A 244 3.12 -12.70 -8.68
C TYR A 244 3.90 -11.87 -7.67
N ILE A 245 3.78 -10.54 -7.71
CA ILE A 245 4.36 -9.65 -6.68
C ILE A 245 3.85 -10.08 -5.30
N HIS A 246 2.54 -10.16 -5.11
CA HIS A 246 1.95 -10.57 -3.83
C HIS A 246 2.34 -12.01 -3.41
N ALA A 247 2.47 -12.93 -4.36
CA ALA A 247 2.83 -14.30 -4.06
C ALA A 247 4.28 -14.45 -3.57
N VAL A 248 5.22 -13.60 -4.03
CA VAL A 248 6.65 -13.74 -3.70
C VAL A 248 7.19 -12.70 -2.72
N GLU A 249 6.48 -11.59 -2.49
CA GLU A 249 6.99 -10.50 -1.66
C GLU A 249 7.36 -10.93 -0.23
N ALA A 250 6.59 -11.84 0.38
CA ALA A 250 6.86 -12.36 1.71
C ALA A 250 7.96 -13.46 1.73
N SER A 251 8.42 -13.92 0.57
CA SER A 251 9.43 -14.98 0.46
C SER A 251 10.84 -14.50 0.80
N SER A 252 11.76 -15.47 0.93
CA SER A 252 13.21 -15.19 1.01
C SER A 252 13.83 -14.77 -0.34
N GLN A 253 13.05 -14.80 -1.44
CA GLN A 253 13.51 -14.47 -2.80
C GLN A 253 12.58 -13.48 -3.52
N PRO A 254 12.25 -12.31 -2.93
CA PRO A 254 11.36 -11.33 -3.54
C PRO A 254 11.92 -10.76 -4.86
N GLY A 255 13.22 -10.77 -5.04
CA GLY A 255 13.90 -10.32 -6.27
C GLY A 255 13.51 -11.10 -7.54
N ARG A 256 12.83 -12.26 -7.41
CA ARG A 256 12.26 -12.99 -8.58
C ARG A 256 11.23 -12.12 -9.33
N ALA A 257 10.53 -11.25 -8.63
CA ALA A 257 9.54 -10.35 -9.23
C ALA A 257 10.12 -8.97 -9.61
N GLU A 258 11.44 -8.73 -9.53
CA GLU A 258 12.00 -7.40 -9.82
C GLU A 258 11.78 -6.98 -11.29
N ALA A 259 12.06 -7.86 -12.25
CA ALA A 259 11.81 -7.58 -13.66
C ALA A 259 10.30 -7.45 -13.99
N PRO A 260 9.40 -8.33 -13.51
CA PRO A 260 7.95 -8.11 -13.63
C PRO A 260 7.49 -6.78 -13.02
N ALA A 261 7.99 -6.40 -11.86
CA ALA A 261 7.67 -5.12 -11.22
C ALA A 261 8.12 -3.91 -12.07
N ASP A 262 9.33 -3.96 -12.64
CA ASP A 262 9.80 -2.93 -13.57
C ASP A 262 8.90 -2.82 -14.81
N THR A 263 8.37 -3.94 -15.31
CA THR A 263 7.41 -3.97 -16.42
C THR A 263 6.08 -3.31 -16.03
N LEU A 264 5.50 -3.67 -14.88
CA LEU A 264 4.20 -3.19 -14.44
C LEU A 264 4.16 -1.67 -14.23
N ARG A 265 5.28 -1.08 -13.83
CA ARG A 265 5.40 0.35 -13.51
C ARG A 265 4.84 1.29 -14.57
N ALA A 266 4.94 0.91 -15.84
CA ALA A 266 4.50 1.72 -16.98
C ALA A 266 3.36 1.09 -17.78
N LEU A 267 2.94 -0.13 -17.43
CA LEU A 267 2.02 -0.93 -18.24
C LEU A 267 0.59 -0.37 -18.20
N VAL A 268 0.13 0.04 -17.01
CA VAL A 268 -1.24 0.55 -16.78
C VAL A 268 -1.17 1.87 -15.98
N PRO A 269 -0.68 2.96 -16.61
CA PRO A 269 -0.43 4.21 -15.91
C PRO A 269 -1.69 4.92 -15.40
N GLY A 270 -2.88 4.51 -15.83
CA GLY A 270 -4.18 5.04 -15.37
C GLY A 270 -4.76 4.31 -14.16
N ALA A 271 -4.14 3.23 -13.68
CA ALA A 271 -4.61 2.45 -12.54
C ALA A 271 -3.65 2.60 -11.35
N GLY A 272 -4.01 3.47 -10.38
CA GLY A 272 -3.12 3.87 -9.29
C GLY A 272 -2.55 2.69 -8.51
N HIS A 273 -3.35 1.68 -8.19
CA HIS A 273 -2.86 0.49 -7.48
C HIS A 273 -1.83 -0.31 -8.29
N LEU A 274 -1.99 -0.47 -9.61
CA LEU A 274 -0.98 -1.15 -10.44
C LEU A 274 0.31 -0.33 -10.59
N VAL A 275 0.21 1.00 -10.56
CA VAL A 275 1.39 1.89 -10.52
C VAL A 275 2.14 1.78 -9.20
N HIS A 276 1.41 1.56 -8.10
CA HIS A 276 1.96 1.36 -6.76
C HIS A 276 2.65 -0.01 -6.59
N MET A 277 2.08 -1.09 -7.15
CA MET A 277 2.47 -2.48 -6.88
C MET A 277 3.97 -2.79 -7.03
N PRO A 278 4.72 -2.22 -7.99
CA PRO A 278 6.17 -2.41 -8.05
C PRO A 278 6.90 -2.05 -6.76
N SER A 279 6.36 -1.10 -5.97
CA SER A 279 6.99 -0.63 -4.74
C SER A 279 7.11 -1.72 -3.66
N HIS A 280 6.25 -2.73 -3.66
CA HIS A 280 6.36 -3.89 -2.78
C HIS A 280 7.69 -4.63 -2.98
N ILE A 281 8.03 -4.93 -4.23
CA ILE A 281 9.30 -5.59 -4.55
C ILE A 281 10.48 -4.63 -4.37
N TYR A 282 10.35 -3.37 -4.79
CA TYR A 282 11.41 -2.37 -4.60
C TYR A 282 11.77 -2.19 -3.12
N TRP A 283 10.79 -2.20 -2.23
CA TRP A 283 11.01 -2.22 -0.78
C TRP A 283 11.84 -3.41 -0.36
N ARG A 284 11.45 -4.63 -0.77
CA ARG A 284 12.11 -5.89 -0.39
C ARG A 284 13.55 -6.00 -0.90
N VAL A 285 13.86 -5.42 -2.06
CA VAL A 285 15.21 -5.45 -2.63
C VAL A 285 16.03 -4.19 -2.32
N GLY A 286 15.47 -3.26 -1.53
CA GLY A 286 16.15 -2.04 -1.08
C GLY A 286 16.25 -0.94 -2.15
N ARG A 287 15.34 -0.93 -3.13
CA ARG A 287 15.19 0.15 -4.14
C ARG A 287 14.18 1.20 -3.63
N TYR A 288 14.46 1.78 -2.45
CA TYR A 288 13.50 2.69 -1.78
C TYR A 288 13.18 3.94 -2.60
N ALA A 289 14.13 4.46 -3.38
CA ALA A 289 13.90 5.60 -4.26
C ALA A 289 12.87 5.28 -5.37
N ASP A 290 12.98 4.09 -5.98
CA ASP A 290 12.00 3.64 -6.97
C ASP A 290 10.63 3.40 -6.33
N ALA A 291 10.59 2.89 -5.09
CA ALA A 291 9.36 2.73 -4.33
C ALA A 291 8.70 4.09 -4.03
N SER A 292 9.49 5.10 -3.59
CA SER A 292 8.98 6.45 -3.36
C SER A 292 8.40 7.05 -4.64
N GLU A 293 9.11 6.94 -5.78
CA GLU A 293 8.65 7.49 -7.05
C GLU A 293 7.37 6.82 -7.56
N ALA A 294 7.28 5.50 -7.48
CA ALA A 294 6.07 4.76 -7.84
C ALA A 294 4.85 5.25 -7.04
N ASN A 295 5.02 5.51 -5.74
CA ASN A 295 3.93 5.94 -4.88
C ASN A 295 3.55 7.43 -5.06
N VAL A 296 4.49 8.29 -5.45
CA VAL A 296 4.15 9.66 -5.88
C VAL A 296 3.25 9.63 -7.11
N LEU A 297 3.60 8.79 -8.11
CA LEU A 297 2.80 8.64 -9.33
C LEU A 297 1.43 8.02 -9.01
N ALA A 298 1.39 6.93 -8.23
CA ALA A 298 0.16 6.24 -7.85
C ALA A 298 -0.81 7.16 -7.12
N ALA A 299 -0.34 7.93 -6.13
CA ALA A 299 -1.17 8.89 -5.42
C ALA A 299 -1.77 9.95 -6.35
N GLY A 300 -1.01 10.45 -7.32
CA GLY A 300 -1.51 11.41 -8.31
C GLY A 300 -2.59 10.82 -9.23
N VAL A 301 -2.45 9.56 -9.65
CA VAL A 301 -3.46 8.83 -10.44
C VAL A 301 -4.73 8.63 -9.63
N ASP A 302 -4.62 8.21 -8.37
CA ASP A 302 -5.77 8.02 -7.49
C ASP A 302 -6.51 9.33 -7.20
N GLU A 303 -5.80 10.43 -6.97
CA GLU A 303 -6.40 11.75 -6.78
C GLU A 303 -7.20 12.21 -8.00
N ALA A 304 -6.65 12.00 -9.19
CA ALA A 304 -7.34 12.32 -10.44
C ALA A 304 -8.62 11.47 -10.60
N TYR A 305 -8.53 10.15 -10.33
CA TYR A 305 -9.67 9.24 -10.36
C TYR A 305 -10.75 9.62 -9.33
N ILE A 306 -10.35 9.80 -8.05
CA ILE A 306 -11.28 10.14 -6.96
C ILE A 306 -12.01 11.45 -7.27
N ALA A 307 -11.30 12.46 -7.78
CA ALA A 307 -11.89 13.74 -8.16
C ALA A 307 -12.85 13.63 -9.35
N ALA A 308 -12.48 12.85 -10.38
CA ALA A 308 -13.30 12.69 -11.59
C ALA A 308 -14.60 11.92 -11.33
N CYS A 309 -14.55 10.89 -10.47
CA CYS A 309 -15.66 9.97 -10.21
C CYS A 309 -16.41 10.27 -8.90
N ASN A 310 -15.94 11.22 -8.09
CA ASN A 310 -16.42 11.43 -6.71
C ASN A 310 -16.46 10.09 -5.95
N ALA A 311 -15.37 9.30 -6.10
CA ALA A 311 -15.30 7.93 -5.61
C ALA A 311 -15.45 7.88 -4.09
N GLN A 312 -16.22 6.91 -3.63
CA GLN A 312 -16.50 6.64 -2.21
C GLN A 312 -16.22 5.15 -1.94
N GLY A 313 -16.26 4.75 -0.66
CA GLY A 313 -16.14 3.36 -0.26
C GLY A 313 -14.69 2.92 -0.04
N PHE A 314 -14.45 1.62 -0.23
CA PHE A 314 -13.22 0.96 0.22
C PHE A 314 -11.95 1.44 -0.49
N TYR A 315 -11.99 1.67 -1.81
CA TYR A 315 -10.79 2.07 -2.56
C TYR A 315 -10.19 3.41 -2.06
N PRO A 316 -10.94 4.52 -1.98
CA PRO A 316 -10.40 5.76 -1.41
C PRO A 316 -10.15 5.70 0.10
N ALA A 317 -10.77 4.76 0.83
CA ALA A 317 -10.57 4.62 2.28
C ALA A 317 -9.32 3.78 2.64
N ALA A 318 -8.90 2.85 1.79
CA ALA A 318 -7.83 1.90 2.06
C ALA A 318 -6.67 2.00 1.07
N TYR A 319 -6.90 1.84 -0.24
CA TYR A 319 -5.80 1.76 -1.22
C TYR A 319 -5.09 3.09 -1.44
N TYR A 320 -5.83 4.19 -1.59
CA TYR A 320 -5.22 5.51 -1.74
C TYR A 320 -4.39 5.94 -0.51
N PRO A 321 -4.89 5.84 0.74
CA PRO A 321 -4.04 6.07 1.91
C PRO A 321 -2.86 5.10 2.01
N HIS A 322 -3.00 3.84 1.58
CA HIS A 322 -1.91 2.87 1.55
C HIS A 322 -0.76 3.31 0.63
N ASN A 323 -1.06 3.83 -0.56
CA ASN A 323 -0.04 4.36 -1.48
C ASN A 323 0.74 5.52 -0.83
N ILE A 324 0.06 6.44 -0.14
CA ILE A 324 0.71 7.55 0.56
C ILE A 324 1.50 7.05 1.78
N HIS A 325 0.98 6.05 2.50
CA HIS A 325 1.67 5.41 3.61
C HIS A 325 2.97 4.74 3.14
N PHE A 326 2.93 4.09 1.99
CA PHE A 326 4.11 3.49 1.39
C PHE A 326 5.15 4.53 0.96
N LEU A 327 4.70 5.69 0.42
CA LEU A 327 5.59 6.83 0.12
C LEU A 327 6.29 7.33 1.38
N TRP A 328 5.56 7.50 2.49
CA TRP A 328 6.15 7.85 3.78
C TRP A 328 7.21 6.85 4.24
N ALA A 329 6.89 5.56 4.21
CA ALA A 329 7.81 4.51 4.65
C ALA A 329 9.09 4.48 3.79
N ALA A 330 8.95 4.49 2.47
CA ALA A 330 10.09 4.46 1.54
C ALA A 330 10.97 5.71 1.69
N SER A 331 10.38 6.91 1.73
CA SER A 331 11.11 8.17 1.94
C SER A 331 11.82 8.23 3.29
N SER A 332 11.26 7.58 4.32
CA SER A 332 11.90 7.45 5.63
C SER A 332 13.16 6.59 5.57
N MET A 333 13.16 5.52 4.78
CA MET A 333 14.35 4.67 4.57
C MET A 333 15.46 5.38 3.80
N GLU A 334 15.09 6.34 2.94
CA GLU A 334 16.03 7.17 2.17
C GLU A 334 16.58 8.37 2.97
N GLY A 335 16.07 8.64 4.18
CA GLY A 335 16.43 9.85 4.93
C GLY A 335 15.89 11.16 4.35
N ARG A 336 14.84 11.13 3.55
CA ARG A 336 14.16 12.28 2.93
C ARG A 336 13.04 12.77 3.82
N SER A 337 13.42 13.43 4.92
CA SER A 337 12.51 13.79 6.02
C SER A 337 11.36 14.71 5.57
N ALA A 338 11.63 15.65 4.68
CA ALA A 338 10.61 16.59 4.20
C ALA A 338 9.46 15.85 3.50
N ILE A 339 9.77 14.96 2.56
CA ILE A 339 8.78 14.16 1.82
C ILE A 339 8.07 13.18 2.75
N ALA A 340 8.83 12.52 3.63
CA ALA A 340 8.26 11.56 4.57
C ALA A 340 7.25 12.23 5.51
N ILE A 341 7.57 13.39 6.10
CA ILE A 341 6.67 14.11 7.00
C ILE A 341 5.45 14.66 6.24
N GLU A 342 5.63 15.14 5.01
CA GLU A 342 4.51 15.61 4.17
C GLU A 342 3.56 14.44 3.83
N ALA A 343 4.09 13.30 3.38
CA ALA A 343 3.29 12.11 3.11
C ALA A 343 2.57 11.60 4.37
N ALA A 344 3.24 11.60 5.51
CA ALA A 344 2.65 11.23 6.80
C ALA A 344 1.45 12.12 7.16
N ARG A 345 1.59 13.43 7.02
CA ARG A 345 0.48 14.37 7.27
C ARG A 345 -0.64 14.20 6.26
N LYS A 346 -0.31 13.94 5.00
CA LYS A 346 -1.27 13.72 3.92
C LYS A 346 -2.10 12.46 4.19
N VAL A 347 -1.48 11.34 4.58
CA VAL A 347 -2.23 10.10 4.87
C VAL A 347 -3.19 10.29 6.04
N ALA A 348 -2.76 10.91 7.14
CA ALA A 348 -3.63 11.17 8.29
C ALA A 348 -4.79 12.14 7.95
N ALA A 349 -4.55 13.15 7.13
CA ALA A 349 -5.58 14.09 6.70
C ALA A 349 -6.67 13.45 5.80
N ASN A 350 -6.36 12.34 5.14
CA ASN A 350 -7.32 11.61 4.30
C ASN A 350 -8.14 10.58 5.09
N VAL A 351 -7.76 10.24 6.31
CA VAL A 351 -8.49 9.29 7.16
C VAL A 351 -9.27 10.04 8.24
N ARG A 352 -10.56 10.30 7.95
CA ARG A 352 -11.46 11.02 8.85
C ARG A 352 -12.04 10.09 9.90
N LEU A 353 -12.57 10.66 10.99
CA LEU A 353 -13.15 9.88 12.10
C LEU A 353 -14.29 8.97 11.63
N GLU A 354 -15.13 9.45 10.72
CA GLU A 354 -16.25 8.66 10.17
C GLU A 354 -15.75 7.40 9.45
N MET A 355 -14.59 7.49 8.78
CA MET A 355 -13.96 6.33 8.13
C MET A 355 -13.42 5.34 9.15
N ILE A 356 -12.92 5.79 10.30
CA ILE A 356 -12.46 4.91 11.37
C ILE A 356 -13.65 4.21 12.04
N GLU A 357 -14.78 4.90 12.20
CA GLU A 357 -16.01 4.30 12.72
C GLU A 357 -16.54 3.19 11.80
N GLU A 358 -16.44 3.38 10.48
CA GLU A 358 -16.83 2.39 9.48
C GLU A 358 -15.78 1.27 9.31
N PHE A 359 -14.50 1.63 9.33
CA PHE A 359 -13.35 0.73 9.12
C PHE A 359 -12.31 0.92 10.23
N PRO A 360 -12.51 0.37 11.43
CA PRO A 360 -11.60 0.61 12.57
C PRO A 360 -10.13 0.27 12.29
N GLY A 361 -9.86 -0.67 11.41
CA GLY A 361 -8.51 -1.06 11.01
C GLY A 361 -7.68 0.06 10.36
N VAL A 362 -8.29 1.20 9.95
CA VAL A 362 -7.56 2.34 9.38
C VAL A 362 -7.14 3.38 10.43
N GLU A 363 -7.46 3.18 11.72
CA GLU A 363 -7.09 4.09 12.80
C GLU A 363 -5.58 4.41 12.83
N PHE A 364 -4.73 3.41 12.57
CA PHE A 364 -3.29 3.56 12.64
C PHE A 364 -2.74 4.67 11.73
N PHE A 365 -3.40 4.99 10.62
CA PHE A 365 -2.96 6.07 9.73
C PHE A 365 -2.90 7.43 10.44
N ASN A 366 -3.72 7.64 11.48
CA ASN A 366 -3.67 8.86 12.28
C ASN A 366 -2.42 8.99 13.15
N THR A 367 -1.71 7.87 13.40
CA THR A 367 -0.48 7.88 14.19
C THR A 367 0.77 8.20 13.34
N ILE A 368 0.67 8.11 12.02
CA ILE A 368 1.82 8.20 11.11
C ILE A 368 2.56 9.54 11.21
N PRO A 369 1.91 10.72 11.35
CA PRO A 369 2.64 11.98 11.56
C PRO A 369 3.50 11.98 12.83
N LEU A 370 3.00 11.39 13.91
CA LEU A 370 3.74 11.25 15.19
C LEU A 370 4.99 10.39 15.00
N LEU A 371 4.82 9.25 14.31
CA LEU A 371 5.91 8.31 14.03
C LEU A 371 6.95 8.91 13.07
N ALA A 372 6.52 9.66 12.05
CA ALA A 372 7.41 10.35 11.13
C ALA A 372 8.26 11.41 11.85
N LEU A 373 7.67 12.25 12.68
CA LEU A 373 8.39 13.23 13.46
C LEU A 373 9.39 12.57 14.44
N THR A 374 8.99 11.46 15.05
CA THR A 374 9.83 10.67 15.95
C THR A 374 10.98 10.01 15.18
N GLN A 375 10.75 9.52 13.96
CA GLN A 375 11.78 8.95 13.08
C GLN A 375 12.93 9.93 12.86
N PHE A 376 12.62 11.19 12.65
CA PHE A 376 13.60 12.23 12.33
C PHE A 376 14.02 13.11 13.51
N GLY A 377 13.73 12.69 14.76
CA GLY A 377 14.16 13.41 15.96
C GLY A 377 13.57 14.81 16.11
N ARG A 378 12.38 15.07 15.55
CA ARG A 378 11.70 16.37 15.60
C ARG A 378 10.97 16.53 16.93
N TRP A 379 11.73 16.45 18.04
CA TRP A 379 11.18 16.33 19.41
C TRP A 379 10.26 17.46 19.81
N ASP A 380 10.58 18.71 19.48
CA ASP A 380 9.74 19.86 19.79
C ASP A 380 8.40 19.79 19.04
N GLU A 381 8.39 19.30 17.79
CA GLU A 381 7.19 19.13 17.02
C GLU A 381 6.36 17.95 17.55
N VAL A 382 6.98 16.83 17.93
CA VAL A 382 6.31 15.70 18.61
C VAL A 382 5.56 16.20 19.85
N LEU A 383 6.21 17.03 20.67
CA LEU A 383 5.60 17.55 21.90
C LEU A 383 4.49 18.59 21.65
N ALA A 384 4.51 19.25 20.48
CA ALA A 384 3.50 20.21 20.07
C ALA A 384 2.26 19.57 19.41
N GLU A 385 2.34 18.29 18.99
CA GLU A 385 1.21 17.59 18.37
C GLU A 385 0.05 17.44 19.36
N PRO A 386 -1.19 17.76 18.94
CA PRO A 386 -2.36 17.65 19.81
C PRO A 386 -2.62 16.20 20.20
N ALA A 387 -3.29 16.00 21.33
CA ALA A 387 -3.75 14.68 21.73
C ALA A 387 -4.80 14.17 20.73
N PRO A 388 -4.77 12.87 20.38
CA PRO A 388 -5.82 12.24 19.61
C PRO A 388 -7.19 12.32 20.31
N PRO A 389 -8.31 12.08 19.59
CA PRO A 389 -9.62 11.88 20.21
C PRO A 389 -9.55 10.75 21.26
N ALA A 390 -10.18 10.97 22.43
CA ALA A 390 -10.05 10.08 23.59
C ALA A 390 -10.63 8.66 23.35
N ASN A 391 -11.47 8.51 22.36
CA ASN A 391 -12.03 7.22 21.94
C ASN A 391 -11.11 6.42 20.98
N LEU A 392 -9.96 6.96 20.59
CA LEU A 392 -8.95 6.28 19.79
C LEU A 392 -7.81 5.85 20.73
N GLU A 393 -7.99 4.70 21.40
CA GLU A 393 -7.07 4.24 22.44
C GLU A 393 -5.69 3.87 21.90
N TYR A 394 -5.63 3.24 20.72
CA TYR A 394 -4.36 2.92 20.05
C TYR A 394 -3.59 4.20 19.67
N SER A 395 -4.25 5.15 19.04
CA SER A 395 -3.63 6.44 18.68
C SER A 395 -3.16 7.20 19.92
N THR A 396 -3.93 7.15 21.01
CA THR A 396 -3.56 7.76 22.29
C THR A 396 -2.34 7.08 22.91
N ALA A 397 -2.24 5.77 22.84
CA ALA A 397 -1.08 5.02 23.31
C ALA A 397 0.19 5.39 22.54
N ILE A 398 0.12 5.44 21.20
CA ILE A 398 1.25 5.88 20.35
C ILE A 398 1.63 7.34 20.67
N TRP A 399 0.66 8.24 20.89
CA TRP A 399 0.93 9.62 21.28
C TRP A 399 1.71 9.71 22.60
N HIS A 400 1.38 8.89 23.61
CA HIS A 400 2.15 8.80 24.85
C HIS A 400 3.54 8.21 24.65
N TYR A 401 3.68 7.19 23.80
CA TYR A 401 4.97 6.60 23.43
C TYR A 401 5.93 7.64 22.85
N VAL A 402 5.50 8.36 21.81
CA VAL A 402 6.41 9.32 21.14
C VAL A 402 6.77 10.49 22.05
N ARG A 403 5.88 10.92 22.92
CA ARG A 403 6.15 11.96 23.93
C ARG A 403 7.13 11.47 25.00
N ALA A 404 6.97 10.23 25.50
CA ALA A 404 7.93 9.64 26.43
C ALA A 404 9.34 9.59 25.80
N THR A 405 9.44 9.16 24.54
CA THR A 405 10.70 9.15 23.78
C THR A 405 11.26 10.56 23.60
N ALA A 406 10.44 11.54 23.22
CA ALA A 406 10.87 12.93 23.04
C ALA A 406 11.40 13.54 24.35
N TYR A 407 10.69 13.38 25.46
CA TYR A 407 11.14 13.87 26.75
C TYR A 407 12.42 13.18 27.22
N ALA A 408 12.58 11.88 27.01
CA ALA A 408 13.81 11.15 27.33
C ALA A 408 15.01 11.71 26.55
N ASN A 409 14.86 11.91 25.25
CA ASN A 409 15.91 12.47 24.38
C ASN A 409 16.22 13.96 24.69
N GLN A 410 15.28 14.71 25.32
CA GLN A 410 15.51 16.06 25.82
C GLN A 410 16.03 16.09 27.28
N GLY A 411 16.25 14.94 27.92
CA GLY A 411 16.73 14.83 29.29
C GLY A 411 15.66 15.12 30.37
N ASN A 412 14.40 15.25 30.01
CA ASN A 412 13.29 15.47 30.96
C ASN A 412 12.70 14.13 31.42
N LEU A 413 13.45 13.44 32.29
CA LEU A 413 13.13 12.07 32.72
C LEU A 413 11.82 11.96 33.50
N ASP A 414 11.45 12.96 34.30
CA ASP A 414 10.19 12.94 35.04
C ASP A 414 8.98 12.99 34.12
N ALA A 415 9.03 13.84 33.10
CA ALA A 415 7.99 13.89 32.08
C ALA A 415 7.96 12.61 31.23
N ALA A 416 9.12 12.06 30.85
CA ALA A 416 9.21 10.82 30.11
C ALA A 416 8.54 9.65 30.85
N ARG A 417 8.85 9.48 32.15
CA ARG A 417 8.19 8.46 32.99
C ARG A 417 6.69 8.71 33.16
N ALA A 418 6.27 9.96 33.28
CA ALA A 418 4.85 10.31 33.41
C ALA A 418 4.06 9.95 32.12
N GLU A 419 4.63 10.17 30.93
CA GLU A 419 3.99 9.76 29.68
C GLU A 419 4.01 8.23 29.52
N HIS A 420 5.13 7.57 29.83
CA HIS A 420 5.22 6.10 29.80
C HIS A 420 4.18 5.43 30.74
N ALA A 421 3.98 5.97 31.95
CA ALA A 421 2.98 5.43 32.89
C ALA A 421 1.53 5.51 32.38
N LYS A 422 1.25 6.40 31.41
CA LYS A 422 -0.05 6.49 30.74
C LYS A 422 -0.18 5.53 29.55
N LEU A 423 0.94 5.20 28.88
CA LEU A 423 0.98 4.20 27.81
C LEU A 423 0.62 2.81 28.31
N VAL A 424 1.20 2.39 29.44
CA VAL A 424 1.12 1.00 29.95
C VAL A 424 -0.32 0.47 30.05
N PRO A 425 -1.29 1.18 30.67
CA PRO A 425 -2.66 0.66 30.80
C PRO A 425 -3.42 0.60 29.45
N LEU A 426 -3.00 1.37 28.45
CA LEU A 426 -3.67 1.37 27.13
C LEU A 426 -3.33 0.15 26.29
N ARG A 427 -2.22 -0.53 26.55
CA ARG A 427 -1.82 -1.73 25.80
C ARG A 427 -2.88 -2.84 25.86
N ASP A 428 -3.54 -2.99 27.00
CA ASP A 428 -4.53 -4.03 27.25
C ASP A 428 -5.99 -3.45 27.17
N ALA A 429 -6.16 -2.28 26.58
CA ALA A 429 -7.46 -1.63 26.43
C ALA A 429 -8.37 -2.37 25.44
N THR A 430 -9.69 -2.19 25.58
CA THR A 430 -10.68 -2.95 24.77
C THR A 430 -10.55 -2.66 23.28
N ASP A 431 -10.39 -1.39 22.89
CA ASP A 431 -10.28 -1.00 21.48
C ASP A 431 -8.97 -1.51 20.86
N VAL A 432 -7.88 -1.56 21.64
CA VAL A 432 -6.60 -2.13 21.21
C VAL A 432 -6.72 -3.63 20.97
N THR A 433 -7.32 -4.38 21.89
CA THR A 433 -7.53 -5.84 21.70
C THR A 433 -8.55 -6.15 20.61
N PHE A 434 -9.47 -5.23 20.34
CA PHE A 434 -10.37 -5.35 19.18
C PHE A 434 -9.60 -5.27 17.86
N LEU A 435 -8.61 -4.36 17.73
CA LEU A 435 -7.76 -4.28 16.55
C LEU A 435 -7.01 -5.59 16.27
N ASP A 436 -6.54 -6.28 17.33
CA ASP A 436 -5.93 -7.62 17.17
C ASP A 436 -6.92 -8.62 16.54
N SER A 437 -8.21 -8.54 16.91
CA SER A 437 -9.25 -9.44 16.40
C SER A 437 -9.55 -9.23 14.90
N ILE A 438 -9.18 -8.08 14.36
CA ILE A 438 -9.31 -7.75 12.93
C ILE A 438 -7.95 -7.74 12.21
N TYR A 439 -7.01 -8.53 12.73
CA TYR A 439 -5.69 -8.77 12.13
C TYR A 439 -4.72 -7.56 12.12
N TYR A 440 -4.97 -6.54 12.93
CA TYR A 440 -4.00 -5.47 13.19
C TYR A 440 -3.33 -5.73 14.56
N PRO A 441 -2.04 -6.08 14.64
CA PRO A 441 -1.40 -6.59 15.86
C PRO A 441 -1.08 -5.49 16.87
N ALA A 442 -2.11 -4.74 17.28
CA ALA A 442 -1.99 -3.53 18.09
C ALA A 442 -1.31 -3.79 19.44
N THR A 443 -1.64 -4.90 20.12
CA THR A 443 -1.01 -5.27 21.40
C THR A 443 0.48 -5.52 21.25
N MET A 444 0.93 -6.18 20.18
CA MET A 444 2.36 -6.39 19.90
C MET A 444 3.06 -5.06 19.60
N LEU A 445 2.43 -4.20 18.81
CA LEU A 445 2.99 -2.87 18.47
C LEU A 445 3.13 -1.99 19.70
N LEU A 446 2.18 -2.00 20.62
CA LEU A 446 2.28 -1.29 21.89
C LEU A 446 3.28 -1.94 22.86
N THR A 447 3.54 -3.25 22.75
CA THR A 447 4.65 -3.90 23.47
C THR A 447 6.00 -3.41 22.98
N ILE A 448 6.16 -3.23 21.66
CA ILE A 448 7.36 -2.61 21.07
C ILE A 448 7.50 -1.17 21.56
N ALA A 449 6.41 -0.39 21.51
CA ALA A 449 6.39 1.01 21.98
C ALA A 449 6.80 1.13 23.45
N ASP A 450 6.25 0.27 24.32
CA ASP A 450 6.58 0.20 25.75
C ASP A 450 8.07 -0.11 25.96
N ALA A 451 8.59 -1.16 25.30
CA ALA A 451 9.98 -1.53 25.42
C ALA A 451 10.94 -0.42 24.92
N LEU A 452 10.60 0.23 23.80
CA LEU A 452 11.40 1.35 23.28
C LEU A 452 11.39 2.55 24.23
N ALA A 453 10.24 2.92 24.77
CA ALA A 453 10.14 4.04 25.72
C ALA A 453 10.97 3.77 26.99
N GLN A 454 10.89 2.56 27.56
CA GLN A 454 11.71 2.17 28.71
C GLN A 454 13.22 2.19 28.37
N GLY A 455 13.57 1.68 27.18
CA GLY A 455 14.96 1.69 26.72
C GLY A 455 15.51 3.12 26.56
N GLU A 456 14.75 4.05 25.96
CA GLU A 456 15.18 5.45 25.82
C GLU A 456 15.31 6.16 27.17
N ILE A 457 14.42 5.89 28.12
CA ILE A 457 14.54 6.39 29.50
C ILE A 457 15.81 5.86 30.16
N ALA A 458 16.10 4.55 30.03
CA ALA A 458 17.31 3.95 30.58
C ALA A 458 18.59 4.48 29.92
N MET A 459 18.57 4.72 28.59
CA MET A 459 19.67 5.39 27.87
C MET A 459 19.95 6.78 28.44
N ALA A 460 18.92 7.57 28.68
CA ALA A 460 19.04 8.91 29.22
C ALA A 460 19.50 8.94 30.71
N GLU A 461 19.45 7.78 31.38
CA GLU A 461 19.98 7.57 32.73
C GLU A 461 21.38 6.93 32.76
N ASP A 462 22.03 6.75 31.58
CA ASP A 462 23.29 6.04 31.40
C ASP A 462 23.25 4.56 31.85
N LYS A 463 22.05 3.95 31.92
CA LYS A 463 21.82 2.55 32.26
C LYS A 463 21.84 1.67 31.01
N TYR A 464 22.99 1.62 30.33
CA TYR A 464 23.07 1.03 28.98
C TYR A 464 22.69 -0.45 28.92
N ASP A 465 23.07 -1.27 29.90
CA ASP A 465 22.74 -2.70 29.91
C ASP A 465 21.23 -2.93 30.09
N GLU A 466 20.55 -2.10 30.89
CA GLU A 466 19.10 -2.10 31.05
C GLU A 466 18.41 -1.70 29.72
N ALA A 467 18.88 -0.61 29.11
CA ALA A 467 18.38 -0.15 27.80
C ALA A 467 18.52 -1.22 26.71
N ILE A 468 19.69 -1.88 26.63
CA ILE A 468 19.93 -2.98 25.68
C ILE A 468 18.96 -4.14 25.91
N GLY A 469 18.64 -4.45 27.18
CA GLY A 469 17.63 -5.45 27.51
C GLY A 469 16.25 -5.11 26.93
N HIS A 470 15.78 -3.87 27.11
CA HIS A 470 14.52 -3.39 26.57
C HIS A 470 14.51 -3.37 25.02
N PHE A 471 15.59 -2.91 24.40
CA PHE A 471 15.68 -2.87 22.93
C PHE A 471 15.76 -4.27 22.31
N ARG A 472 16.35 -5.26 22.99
CA ARG A 472 16.29 -6.66 22.54
C ARG A 472 14.86 -7.20 22.58
N LEU A 473 14.08 -6.84 23.60
CA LEU A 473 12.64 -7.19 23.63
C LEU A 473 11.90 -6.55 22.46
N ALA A 474 12.15 -5.28 22.15
CA ALA A 474 11.54 -4.62 21.00
C ALA A 474 11.91 -5.33 19.68
N VAL A 475 13.17 -5.74 19.50
CA VAL A 475 13.62 -6.49 18.31
C VAL A 475 12.93 -7.84 18.23
N SER A 476 12.93 -8.64 19.30
CA SER A 476 12.30 -9.97 19.28
C SER A 476 10.80 -9.89 19.03
N THR A 477 10.10 -8.90 19.60
CA THR A 477 8.67 -8.70 19.34
C THR A 477 8.41 -8.24 17.89
N GLN A 478 9.28 -7.39 17.33
CA GLN A 478 9.17 -7.00 15.93
C GLN A 478 9.38 -8.19 14.97
N ASP A 479 10.30 -9.08 15.28
CA ASP A 479 10.59 -10.26 14.48
C ASP A 479 9.43 -11.28 14.47
N GLU A 480 8.56 -11.23 15.47
CA GLU A 480 7.36 -12.08 15.57
C GLU A 480 6.12 -11.48 14.89
N LEU A 481 6.20 -10.21 14.43
CA LEU A 481 5.06 -9.59 13.73
C LEU A 481 4.75 -10.33 12.43
N PRO A 482 3.46 -10.49 12.07
CA PRO A 482 3.09 -11.03 10.78
C PRO A 482 3.60 -10.13 9.66
N TYR A 483 3.85 -10.74 8.50
CA TYR A 483 4.28 -10.00 7.32
C TYR A 483 3.21 -9.02 6.83
N THR A 484 3.62 -7.81 6.51
CA THR A 484 2.84 -6.78 5.80
C THR A 484 3.80 -5.76 5.16
N GLU A 485 3.34 -5.04 4.17
CA GLU A 485 4.07 -3.93 3.57
C GLU A 485 3.20 -2.65 3.46
N PRO A 486 3.74 -1.50 3.90
CA PRO A 486 4.95 -1.39 4.72
C PRO A 486 4.84 -2.17 6.03
N PRO A 487 5.97 -2.48 6.71
CA PRO A 487 5.95 -3.17 7.99
C PRO A 487 5.09 -2.46 9.03
N PHE A 488 4.43 -3.22 9.91
CA PHE A 488 3.58 -2.65 10.97
C PHE A 488 4.31 -1.66 11.89
N TRP A 489 5.60 -1.92 12.19
CA TRP A 489 6.42 -0.97 12.95
C TRP A 489 7.22 -0.10 11.99
N TYR A 490 7.24 1.21 12.23
CA TYR A 490 7.67 2.28 11.32
C TYR A 490 9.17 2.34 11.01
N TYR A 491 10.01 1.55 11.71
CA TYR A 491 11.43 1.41 11.42
C TYR A 491 11.97 0.10 12.01
N PRO A 492 13.09 -0.44 11.51
CA PRO A 492 13.74 -1.61 12.11
C PRO A 492 14.29 -1.28 13.51
N THR A 493 13.73 -1.88 14.56
CA THR A 493 14.15 -1.62 15.96
C THR A 493 15.61 -1.96 16.23
N ARG A 494 16.22 -2.75 15.33
CA ARG A 494 17.68 -3.00 15.30
C ARG A 494 18.50 -1.72 15.18
N HIS A 495 17.98 -0.64 14.61
CA HIS A 495 18.68 0.66 14.57
C HIS A 495 18.91 1.21 15.99
N THR A 496 17.88 1.15 16.84
CA THR A 496 17.95 1.61 18.24
C THR A 496 18.85 0.70 19.07
N LEU A 497 18.72 -0.63 18.91
CA LEU A 497 19.57 -1.59 19.60
C LEU A 497 21.05 -1.41 19.22
N GLY A 498 21.35 -1.24 17.93
CA GLY A 498 22.71 -1.01 17.45
C GLY A 498 23.33 0.29 17.98
N LYS A 499 22.55 1.40 18.01
CA LYS A 499 22.94 2.67 18.65
C LYS A 499 23.31 2.46 20.13
N ALA A 500 22.46 1.76 20.87
CA ALA A 500 22.69 1.50 22.30
C ALA A 500 23.95 0.64 22.54
N LEU A 501 24.16 -0.41 21.74
CA LEU A 501 25.36 -1.26 21.81
C LEU A 501 26.63 -0.46 21.51
N LEU A 502 26.63 0.41 20.50
CA LEU A 502 27.77 1.28 20.21
C LEU A 502 28.07 2.24 21.36
N THR A 503 27.04 2.85 21.94
CA THR A 503 27.16 3.79 23.06
C THR A 503 27.74 3.08 24.30
N ALA A 504 27.32 1.83 24.55
CA ALA A 504 27.82 1.01 25.63
C ALA A 504 29.22 0.42 25.37
N GLY A 505 29.82 0.63 24.19
CA GLY A 505 31.15 0.10 23.83
C GLY A 505 31.16 -1.32 23.26
N TYR A 506 29.99 -1.89 22.96
CA TYR A 506 29.84 -3.25 22.39
C TYR A 506 29.86 -3.24 20.86
N ALA A 507 30.91 -2.67 20.24
CA ALA A 507 30.97 -2.43 18.81
C ALA A 507 30.84 -3.71 17.96
N ALA A 508 31.34 -4.86 18.40
CA ALA A 508 31.16 -6.12 17.68
C ALA A 508 29.69 -6.60 17.68
N GLY A 509 29.00 -6.48 18.82
CA GLY A 509 27.58 -6.80 18.91
C GLY A 509 26.71 -5.85 18.09
N ALA A 510 27.11 -4.58 17.97
CA ALA A 510 26.43 -3.63 17.08
C ALA A 510 26.61 -4.00 15.60
N GLU A 511 27.82 -4.43 15.18
CA GLU A 511 28.10 -4.93 13.84
C GLU A 511 27.16 -6.10 13.49
N ASP A 512 27.01 -7.08 14.37
CA ASP A 512 26.15 -8.24 14.16
C ASP A 512 24.67 -7.80 13.96
N VAL A 513 24.19 -6.86 14.78
CA VAL A 513 22.82 -6.33 14.71
C VAL A 513 22.58 -5.61 13.38
N TYR A 514 23.50 -4.76 12.92
CA TYR A 514 23.33 -4.05 11.65
C TYR A 514 23.45 -4.97 10.43
N ARG A 515 24.28 -6.02 10.49
CA ARG A 515 24.34 -7.02 9.43
C ARG A 515 23.04 -7.80 9.31
N ALA A 516 22.45 -8.21 10.45
CA ALA A 516 21.14 -8.86 10.47
C ALA A 516 20.02 -7.94 9.95
N ASP A 517 20.07 -6.64 10.24
CA ASP A 517 19.15 -5.67 9.68
C ASP A 517 19.25 -5.58 8.14
N LEU A 518 20.48 -5.55 7.62
CA LEU A 518 20.74 -5.46 6.18
C LEU A 518 20.40 -6.75 5.40
N GLU A 519 20.26 -7.89 6.05
CA GLU A 519 19.70 -9.11 5.45
C GLU A 519 18.21 -8.97 5.20
N GLN A 520 17.47 -8.35 6.12
CA GLN A 520 16.02 -8.14 6.04
C GLN A 520 15.66 -6.89 5.22
N TYR A 521 16.44 -5.82 5.39
CA TYR A 521 16.24 -4.52 4.73
C TYR A 521 17.48 -4.13 3.92
N PRO A 522 17.71 -4.73 2.75
CA PRO A 522 18.87 -4.46 1.92
C PRO A 522 19.01 -2.97 1.60
N ARG A 523 20.23 -2.46 1.57
CA ARG A 523 20.52 -1.06 1.25
C ARG A 523 19.90 -0.03 2.21
N ASN A 524 19.52 -0.41 3.42
CA ASN A 524 19.04 0.50 4.45
C ASN A 524 20.15 1.47 4.88
N GLY A 525 20.01 2.76 4.59
CA GLY A 525 21.02 3.78 4.88
C GLY A 525 21.30 3.96 6.38
N TRP A 526 20.27 3.83 7.22
CA TRP A 526 20.40 3.92 8.67
C TRP A 526 21.29 2.81 9.25
N ALA A 527 21.06 1.57 8.80
CA ALA A 527 21.87 0.42 9.20
C ALA A 527 23.28 0.47 8.62
N LEU A 528 23.45 0.89 7.36
CA LEU A 528 24.78 1.09 6.76
C LEU A 528 25.61 2.09 7.55
N TYR A 529 25.02 3.23 7.95
CA TYR A 529 25.71 4.20 8.80
C TYR A 529 26.15 3.59 10.13
N GLY A 530 25.24 2.86 10.80
CA GLY A 530 25.56 2.18 12.05
C GLY A 530 26.66 1.12 11.89
N LEU A 531 26.65 0.36 10.80
CA LEU A 531 27.67 -0.63 10.47
C LEU A 531 29.04 0.03 10.24
N ILE A 532 29.10 1.16 9.50
CA ILE A 532 30.33 1.95 9.32
C ILE A 532 30.92 2.32 10.69
N ARG A 533 30.10 2.91 11.56
CA ARG A 533 30.54 3.33 12.91
C ARG A 533 31.03 2.13 13.76
N SER A 534 30.37 0.98 13.61
CA SER A 534 30.78 -0.26 14.31
C SER A 534 32.12 -0.77 13.84
N LEU A 535 32.37 -0.76 12.52
CA LEU A 535 33.64 -1.21 11.92
C LEU A 535 34.79 -0.27 12.30
N GLU A 536 34.58 1.06 12.14
CA GLU A 536 35.57 2.07 12.51
C GLU A 536 35.97 1.98 13.99
N THR A 537 35.01 1.79 14.90
CA THR A 537 35.27 1.64 16.34
C THR A 537 36.15 0.40 16.65
N GLN A 538 36.03 -0.63 15.82
CA GLN A 538 36.87 -1.85 15.93
C GLN A 538 38.20 -1.76 15.16
N GLY A 539 38.46 -0.64 14.47
CA GLY A 539 39.64 -0.50 13.61
C GLY A 539 39.61 -1.35 12.35
N LYS A 540 38.40 -1.76 11.90
CA LYS A 540 38.16 -2.52 10.68
C LYS A 540 37.96 -1.56 9.50
N ASP A 541 38.26 -2.02 8.27
CA ASP A 541 37.99 -1.26 7.04
C ASP A 541 36.49 -1.20 6.77
N ALA A 542 35.98 0.01 6.58
CA ALA A 542 34.57 0.29 6.27
C ALA A 542 34.36 0.91 4.86
N SER A 543 35.43 0.99 4.05
CA SER A 543 35.42 1.74 2.78
C SER A 543 34.34 1.28 1.80
N GLU A 544 34.13 -0.02 1.63
CA GLU A 544 33.09 -0.58 0.77
C GLU A 544 31.68 -0.21 1.26
N ILE A 545 31.46 -0.28 2.57
CA ILE A 545 30.16 0.06 3.17
C ILE A 545 29.91 1.57 3.05
N GLN A 546 30.96 2.40 3.20
CA GLN A 546 30.87 3.85 3.01
C GLN A 546 30.46 4.21 1.57
N GLU A 547 31.05 3.59 0.56
CA GLU A 547 30.65 3.81 -0.84
C GLU A 547 29.17 3.45 -1.11
N ARG A 548 28.71 2.36 -0.48
CA ARG A 548 27.29 1.96 -0.56
C ARG A 548 26.38 2.99 0.12
N PHE A 549 26.75 3.43 1.32
CA PHE A 549 26.02 4.45 2.07
C PHE A 549 25.93 5.76 1.29
N ASP A 550 27.05 6.27 0.76
CA ASP A 550 27.11 7.55 0.03
C ASP A 550 26.17 7.55 -1.19
N LYS A 551 26.05 6.43 -1.89
CA LYS A 551 25.11 6.29 -3.03
C LYS A 551 23.66 6.33 -2.60
N ILE A 552 23.33 5.63 -1.53
CA ILE A 552 21.94 5.51 -1.04
C ILE A 552 21.49 6.81 -0.38
N TRP A 553 22.38 7.47 0.36
CA TRP A 553 22.10 8.68 1.12
C TRP A 553 22.26 9.98 0.32
N ALA A 554 22.57 9.88 -0.97
CA ALA A 554 22.86 11.04 -1.82
C ALA A 554 21.70 12.05 -1.93
N GLN A 555 20.45 11.61 -1.72
CA GLN A 555 19.26 12.47 -1.78
C GLN A 555 18.65 12.75 -0.39
N ALA A 556 19.27 12.25 0.67
CA ALA A 556 18.80 12.49 2.04
C ALA A 556 18.93 13.98 2.42
N ASP A 557 17.97 14.49 3.15
CA ASP A 557 17.97 15.84 3.69
C ASP A 557 18.36 15.89 5.18
N VAL A 558 18.68 14.73 5.76
CA VAL A 558 19.14 14.60 7.15
C VAL A 558 20.58 14.14 7.23
N THR A 559 21.32 14.68 8.20
CA THR A 559 22.67 14.24 8.54
C THR A 559 22.63 13.32 9.74
N LEU A 560 23.11 12.07 9.57
CA LEU A 560 23.13 11.10 10.66
C LEU A 560 24.27 11.36 11.63
N THR A 561 23.97 11.30 12.92
CA THR A 561 24.93 11.25 14.02
C THR A 561 24.98 9.85 14.67
N ALA A 562 23.95 9.07 14.48
CA ALA A 562 23.80 7.66 14.85
C ALA A 562 22.83 6.98 13.88
N SER A 563 22.64 5.66 14.01
CA SER A 563 21.65 4.89 13.24
C SER A 563 20.20 5.20 13.64
N ARG A 564 19.99 6.03 14.64
CA ARG A 564 18.70 6.53 15.15
C ARG A 564 18.94 7.86 15.88
N PHE A 565 18.01 8.83 15.75
CA PHE A 565 18.06 10.08 16.51
C PHE A 565 17.73 9.89 17.98
#